data_6663eff062b1809dc20b95b08d60464b
#
_entry.id   6663eff062b1809dc20b95b08d60464b
#
_cell.length_a   1.000
_cell.length_b   1.000
_cell.length_c   1.000
_cell.angle_alpha   90.00
_cell.angle_beta   90.00
_cell.angle_gamma   90.00
#
_symmetry.space_group_name_H-M   'P 1'
#
loop_
_entity.id
_entity.type
_entity.pdbx_description
1 polymer ?
#
loop_
_entity_poly.entity_id
_entity_poly.type
_entity_poly.pdbx_seq_one_letter_code
_entity_poly.pdbx_strand_id
1 'polypeptide(L)'
;MKLVIVESPAKAKTINKYLGSDYKVLASFGHIRDLPSKDGSVNPDDGFAMTWELSAGGKKRLNDIIAALKDCDTIVLASDPDREGEAIAWHILEELTARKKIKDKKIERVVFHEITKSAVTEAIKNPRQIDDNLVSAYMARRALDYLVGFTLSPVLWRKLPGSKSAGRVQSVALRLICCLLY
;
A
#
# COMPACT_ATOMS: atom_id res chain seq x y z
N MET A 1 24.98 -3.93 -2.36
CA MET A 1 24.22 -2.73 -1.90
C MET A 1 22.76 -3.10 -1.67
N LYS A 2 22.09 -2.56 -0.62
CA LYS A 2 20.67 -2.85 -0.33
C LYS A 2 19.78 -1.68 -0.76
N LEU A 3 18.65 -1.96 -1.43
CA LEU A 3 17.61 -0.99 -1.75
C LEU A 3 16.54 -1.02 -0.65
N VAL A 4 16.38 0.08 0.07
CA VAL A 4 15.34 0.26 1.09
C VAL A 4 14.19 1.05 0.48
N ILE A 5 12.98 0.52 0.57
CA ILE A 5 11.76 1.15 0.06
C ILE A 5 10.85 1.49 1.23
N VAL A 6 10.50 2.76 1.36
CA VAL A 6 9.58 3.30 2.37
C VAL A 6 8.38 3.96 1.69
N GLU A 7 7.30 4.24 2.44
CA GLU A 7 6.10 4.80 1.85
C GLU A 7 6.17 6.30 1.57
N SER A 8 6.99 7.08 2.31
CA SER A 8 7.00 8.54 2.18
C SER A 8 8.38 9.14 1.95
N PRO A 9 8.48 10.27 1.21
CA PRO A 9 9.74 10.97 0.98
C PRO A 9 10.39 11.50 2.27
N ALA A 10 9.58 11.90 3.25
CA ALA A 10 10.07 12.38 4.54
C ALA A 10 10.82 11.25 5.29
N LYS A 11 10.23 10.04 5.35
CA LYS A 11 10.88 8.86 5.91
C LYS A 11 12.15 8.49 5.13
N ALA A 12 12.09 8.52 3.80
CA ALA A 12 13.27 8.23 2.97
C ALA A 12 14.44 9.16 3.29
N LYS A 13 14.17 10.47 3.39
CA LYS A 13 15.20 11.46 3.72
C LYS A 13 15.82 11.22 5.10
N THR A 14 15.00 10.88 6.09
CA THR A 14 15.46 10.65 7.47
C THR A 14 16.25 9.35 7.58
N ILE A 15 15.72 8.26 7.03
CA ILE A 15 16.34 6.93 7.09
C ILE A 15 17.65 6.90 6.31
N ASN A 16 17.72 7.61 5.16
CA ASN A 16 18.97 7.72 4.39
C ASN A 16 20.11 8.37 5.19
N LYS A 17 19.81 9.26 6.14
CA LYS A 17 20.81 9.84 7.05
C LYS A 17 21.33 8.85 8.11
N TYR A 18 20.51 7.85 8.45
CA TYR A 18 20.85 6.86 9.48
C TYR A 18 21.63 5.68 8.92
N LEU A 19 21.35 5.33 7.67
CA LEU A 19 21.98 4.24 6.95
C LEU A 19 23.19 4.76 6.15
N GLY A 20 24.27 4.01 6.13
CA GLY A 20 25.49 4.38 5.39
C GLY A 20 25.36 4.18 3.88
N SER A 21 26.49 4.32 3.19
CA SER A 21 26.62 4.22 1.71
C SER A 21 26.20 2.87 1.12
N ASP A 22 26.12 1.82 1.94
CA ASP A 22 25.69 0.49 1.50
C ASP A 22 24.19 0.37 1.24
N TYR A 23 23.44 1.43 1.54
CA TYR A 23 21.99 1.49 1.38
C TYR A 23 21.59 2.61 0.43
N LYS A 24 20.64 2.29 -0.45
CA LYS A 24 19.91 3.27 -1.27
C LYS A 24 18.47 3.32 -0.80
N VAL A 25 17.99 4.48 -0.38
CA VAL A 25 16.64 4.63 0.16
C VAL A 25 15.75 5.35 -0.85
N LEU A 26 14.61 4.74 -1.20
CA LEU A 26 13.60 5.31 -2.10
C LEU A 26 12.22 5.33 -1.43
N ALA A 27 11.39 6.27 -1.85
CA ALA A 27 9.98 6.34 -1.45
C ALA A 27 9.06 5.83 -2.54
N SER A 28 8.04 5.04 -2.17
CA SER A 28 6.96 4.62 -3.07
C SER A 28 5.87 5.68 -3.24
N PHE A 29 5.78 6.64 -2.33
CA PHE A 29 4.70 7.65 -2.24
C PHE A 29 3.32 7.02 -2.01
N GLY A 30 3.25 6.01 -1.14
CA GLY A 30 2.07 5.22 -0.86
C GLY A 30 1.91 4.05 -1.85
N HIS A 31 0.66 3.68 -2.13
CA HIS A 31 0.36 2.59 -3.05
C HIS A 31 0.74 2.92 -4.48
N ILE A 32 1.41 1.99 -5.15
CA ILE A 32 1.78 2.11 -6.58
C ILE A 32 0.65 1.69 -7.51
N ARG A 33 -0.28 0.86 -7.03
CA ARG A 33 -1.47 0.41 -7.76
C ARG A 33 -2.72 0.46 -6.90
N ASP A 34 -3.88 0.58 -7.53
CA ASP A 34 -5.18 0.60 -6.87
C ASP A 34 -6.23 -0.08 -7.76
N LEU A 35 -7.45 -0.27 -7.22
CA LEU A 35 -8.58 -0.73 -8.00
C LEU A 35 -9.04 0.39 -8.95
N PRO A 36 -9.30 0.08 -10.24
CA PRO A 36 -9.90 1.04 -11.16
C PRO A 36 -11.21 1.60 -10.63
N SER A 37 -11.43 2.90 -10.86
CA SER A 37 -12.68 3.58 -10.47
C SER A 37 -13.83 3.27 -11.44
N LYS A 38 -14.01 2.01 -11.79
CA LYS A 38 -15.09 1.49 -12.66
C LYS A 38 -15.72 0.27 -12.00
N ASP A 39 -16.98 0.02 -12.25
CA ASP A 39 -17.66 -1.18 -11.76
C ASP A 39 -17.01 -2.47 -12.29
N GLY A 40 -17.08 -3.54 -11.49
CA GLY A 40 -16.52 -4.85 -11.86
C GLY A 40 -15.03 -5.05 -11.51
N SER A 41 -14.37 -4.10 -10.81
CA SER A 41 -12.98 -4.29 -10.40
C SER A 41 -12.82 -5.24 -9.20
N VAL A 42 -13.89 -5.56 -8.51
CA VAL A 42 -14.01 -6.63 -7.51
C VAL A 42 -15.14 -7.55 -7.95
N ASN A 43 -14.86 -8.84 -8.10
CA ASN A 43 -15.85 -9.84 -8.52
C ASN A 43 -16.31 -10.69 -7.33
N PRO A 44 -17.52 -10.46 -6.75
CA PRO A 44 -18.04 -11.24 -5.64
C PRO A 44 -18.26 -12.72 -5.99
N ASP A 45 -18.59 -13.03 -7.24
CA ASP A 45 -18.91 -14.39 -7.72
C ASP A 45 -17.65 -15.25 -7.95
N ASP A 46 -16.47 -14.60 -7.97
CA ASP A 46 -15.17 -15.26 -8.13
C ASP A 46 -14.28 -15.00 -6.90
N GLY A 47 -14.76 -15.39 -5.73
CA GLY A 47 -13.99 -15.27 -4.48
C GLY A 47 -13.47 -13.86 -4.17
N PHE A 48 -14.17 -12.81 -4.61
CA PHE A 48 -13.75 -11.41 -4.50
C PHE A 48 -12.45 -11.09 -5.25
N ALA A 49 -12.18 -11.77 -6.36
CA ALA A 49 -11.04 -11.47 -7.20
C ALA A 49 -10.98 -9.98 -7.56
N MET A 50 -9.80 -9.40 -7.47
CA MET A 50 -9.56 -7.96 -7.66
C MET A 50 -8.69 -7.68 -8.86
N THR A 51 -9.09 -6.72 -9.66
CA THR A 51 -8.30 -6.20 -10.79
C THR A 51 -7.53 -4.96 -10.35
N TRP A 52 -6.20 -5.03 -10.38
CA TRP A 52 -5.33 -3.95 -9.96
C TRP A 52 -4.74 -3.21 -11.15
N GLU A 53 -4.69 -1.89 -11.08
CA GLU A 53 -4.06 -1.05 -12.09
C GLU A 53 -2.99 -0.15 -11.44
N LEU A 54 -1.86 0.04 -12.15
CA LEU A 54 -0.84 1.00 -11.74
C LEU A 54 -1.36 2.42 -11.92
N SER A 55 -1.30 3.20 -10.86
CA SER A 55 -1.54 4.64 -10.97
C SER A 55 -0.47 5.32 -11.85
N ALA A 56 -0.78 6.48 -12.41
CA ALA A 56 0.18 7.25 -13.23
C ALA A 56 1.48 7.55 -12.44
N GLY A 57 1.34 7.93 -11.18
CA GLY A 57 2.47 8.12 -10.26
C GLY A 57 3.17 6.81 -9.92
N GLY A 58 2.41 5.74 -9.69
CA GLY A 58 2.91 4.40 -9.37
C GLY A 58 3.79 3.82 -10.44
N LYS A 59 3.43 3.99 -11.73
CA LYS A 59 4.25 3.56 -12.87
C LYS A 59 5.64 4.22 -12.86
N LYS A 60 5.69 5.53 -12.60
CA LYS A 60 6.96 6.24 -12.49
C LYS A 60 7.80 5.72 -11.33
N ARG A 61 7.19 5.56 -10.14
CA ARG A 61 7.89 5.06 -8.93
C ARG A 61 8.40 3.64 -9.12
N LEU A 62 7.61 2.78 -9.72
CA LEU A 62 8.04 1.42 -10.03
C LEU A 62 9.25 1.40 -10.98
N ASN A 63 9.28 2.27 -11.98
CA ASN A 63 10.42 2.40 -12.88
C ASN A 63 11.68 2.91 -12.14
N ASP A 64 11.53 3.87 -11.22
CA ASP A 64 12.63 4.37 -10.38
C ASP A 64 13.19 3.23 -9.48
N ILE A 65 12.30 2.42 -8.89
CA ILE A 65 12.67 1.24 -8.10
C ILE A 65 13.42 0.22 -8.97
N ILE A 66 12.90 -0.12 -10.15
CA ILE A 66 13.53 -1.07 -11.08
C ILE A 66 14.91 -0.57 -11.52
N ALA A 67 15.05 0.72 -11.79
CA ALA A 67 16.35 1.30 -12.14
C ALA A 67 17.36 1.17 -10.99
N ALA A 68 16.91 1.43 -9.75
CA ALA A 68 17.75 1.31 -8.56
C ALA A 68 18.15 -0.14 -8.24
N LEU A 69 17.31 -1.12 -8.60
CA LEU A 69 17.56 -2.55 -8.37
C LEU A 69 18.73 -3.11 -9.17
N LYS A 70 19.15 -2.45 -10.25
CA LYS A 70 20.28 -2.95 -11.08
C LYS A 70 21.56 -3.08 -10.26
N ASP A 71 21.77 -2.16 -9.32
CA ASP A 71 23.00 -2.07 -8.52
C ASP A 71 22.82 -2.66 -7.11
N CYS A 72 21.70 -3.32 -6.82
CA CYS A 72 21.36 -3.83 -5.50
C CYS A 72 21.09 -5.34 -5.52
N ASP A 73 21.55 -6.05 -4.50
CA ASP A 73 21.37 -7.51 -4.34
C ASP A 73 20.17 -7.84 -3.44
N THR A 74 19.79 -6.90 -2.60
CA THR A 74 18.72 -7.06 -1.61
C THR A 74 17.71 -5.92 -1.71
N ILE A 75 16.43 -6.28 -1.60
CA ILE A 75 15.30 -5.35 -1.47
C ILE A 75 14.83 -5.40 -0.02
N VAL A 76 14.80 -4.26 0.63
CA VAL A 76 14.27 -4.09 1.98
C VAL A 76 12.98 -3.29 1.89
N LEU A 77 11.85 -3.94 2.14
CA LEU A 77 10.53 -3.32 2.19
C LEU A 77 10.28 -2.80 3.61
N ALA A 78 10.35 -1.48 3.79
CA ALA A 78 10.39 -0.81 5.11
C ALA A 78 9.23 0.19 5.28
N SER A 79 8.04 -0.20 4.83
CA SER A 79 6.78 0.51 5.07
C SER A 79 6.26 0.26 6.49
N ASP A 80 5.25 1.03 6.92
CA ASP A 80 4.67 0.99 8.26
C ASP A 80 4.22 -0.43 8.70
N PRO A 81 4.17 -0.69 10.02
CA PRO A 81 3.84 -2.01 10.56
C PRO A 81 2.35 -2.36 10.52
N ASP A 82 1.53 -1.54 9.89
CA ASP A 82 0.09 -1.75 9.76
C ASP A 82 -0.28 -2.47 8.44
N ARG A 83 -1.56 -2.77 8.27
CA ARG A 83 -2.08 -3.44 7.05
C ARG A 83 -1.88 -2.61 5.77
N GLU A 84 -1.90 -1.27 5.87
CA GLU A 84 -1.67 -0.39 4.72
C GLU A 84 -0.21 -0.49 4.26
N GLY A 85 0.75 -0.41 5.21
CA GLY A 85 2.17 -0.58 4.92
C GLY A 85 2.50 -1.98 4.41
N GLU A 86 1.85 -3.03 4.94
CA GLU A 86 2.04 -4.39 4.47
C GLU A 86 1.54 -4.56 3.03
N ALA A 87 0.39 -3.95 2.70
CA ALA A 87 -0.14 -3.98 1.34
C ALA A 87 0.73 -3.19 0.36
N ILE A 88 1.32 -2.05 0.78
CA ILE A 88 2.29 -1.31 -0.04
C ILE A 88 3.48 -2.21 -0.38
N ALA A 89 4.05 -2.89 0.61
CA ALA A 89 5.15 -3.82 0.42
C ALA A 89 4.78 -4.96 -0.53
N TRP A 90 3.61 -5.58 -0.32
CA TRP A 90 3.08 -6.65 -1.14
C TRP A 90 2.84 -6.20 -2.59
N HIS A 91 2.22 -5.05 -2.83
CA HIS A 91 1.98 -4.52 -4.17
C HIS A 91 3.28 -4.27 -4.95
N ILE A 92 4.33 -3.78 -4.27
CA ILE A 92 5.65 -3.59 -4.88
C ILE A 92 6.25 -4.93 -5.26
N LEU A 93 6.20 -5.91 -4.36
CA LEU A 93 6.74 -7.25 -4.58
C LEU A 93 6.06 -7.94 -5.76
N GLU A 94 4.72 -7.92 -5.81
CA GLU A 94 3.92 -8.50 -6.90
C GLU A 94 4.30 -7.91 -8.27
N GLU A 95 4.39 -6.58 -8.37
CA GLU A 95 4.77 -5.91 -9.62
C GLU A 95 6.21 -6.24 -10.07
N LEU A 96 7.13 -6.34 -9.12
CA LEU A 96 8.51 -6.72 -9.43
C LEU A 96 8.62 -8.19 -9.83
N THR A 97 7.83 -9.07 -9.21
CA THR A 97 7.73 -10.51 -9.54
C THR A 97 7.15 -10.71 -10.93
N ALA A 98 6.01 -10.08 -11.23
CA ALA A 98 5.36 -10.15 -12.54
C ALA A 98 6.30 -9.69 -13.67
N ARG A 99 7.17 -8.72 -13.39
CA ARG A 99 8.17 -8.19 -14.34
C ARG A 99 9.49 -8.96 -14.32
N LYS A 100 9.59 -10.03 -13.53
CA LYS A 100 10.81 -10.87 -13.41
C LYS A 100 12.06 -10.08 -13.02
N LYS A 101 11.91 -9.05 -12.14
CA LYS A 101 13.02 -8.16 -11.73
C LYS A 101 13.71 -8.58 -10.44
N ILE A 102 13.20 -9.62 -9.75
CA ILE A 102 13.67 -10.04 -8.42
C ILE A 102 14.13 -11.49 -8.36
N LYS A 103 14.32 -12.17 -9.52
CA LYS A 103 14.65 -13.59 -9.58
C LYS A 103 15.89 -13.98 -8.76
N ASP A 104 16.90 -13.09 -8.74
CA ASP A 104 18.18 -13.30 -8.06
C ASP A 104 18.39 -12.29 -6.90
N LYS A 105 17.31 -11.74 -6.35
CA LYS A 105 17.37 -10.74 -5.28
C LYS A 105 16.86 -11.30 -3.97
N LYS A 106 17.53 -10.97 -2.86
CA LYS A 106 17.02 -11.24 -1.52
C LYS A 106 15.93 -10.23 -1.19
N ILE A 107 14.83 -10.69 -0.63
CA ILE A 107 13.70 -9.85 -0.22
C ILE A 107 13.60 -9.90 1.28
N GLU A 108 13.60 -8.74 1.92
CA GLU A 108 13.53 -8.57 3.36
C GLU A 108 12.39 -7.59 3.67
N ARG A 109 11.48 -7.95 4.58
CA ARG A 109 10.50 -7.06 5.16
C ARG A 109 11.01 -6.56 6.50
N VAL A 110 11.06 -5.25 6.69
CA VAL A 110 11.55 -4.61 7.91
C VAL A 110 10.48 -3.71 8.49
N VAL A 111 10.25 -3.80 9.79
CA VAL A 111 9.22 -3.04 10.51
C VAL A 111 9.85 -2.30 11.68
N PHE A 112 9.50 -1.04 11.83
CA PHE A 112 9.87 -0.21 12.97
C PHE A 112 8.69 0.67 13.38
N HIS A 113 8.54 0.89 14.68
CA HIS A 113 7.42 1.68 15.23
C HIS A 113 7.79 3.16 15.41
N GLU A 114 9.06 3.49 15.30
CA GLU A 114 9.57 4.86 15.39
C GLU A 114 10.75 5.08 14.42
N ILE A 115 10.94 6.31 13.97
CA ILE A 115 12.00 6.65 13.02
C ILE A 115 13.19 7.25 13.77
N THR A 116 13.75 6.46 14.71
CA THR A 116 15.03 6.76 15.36
C THR A 116 16.16 5.94 14.74
N LYS A 117 17.39 6.41 14.86
CA LYS A 117 18.55 5.68 14.29
C LYS A 117 18.69 4.28 14.89
N SER A 118 18.47 4.14 16.20
CA SER A 118 18.52 2.87 16.93
C SER A 118 17.47 1.90 16.41
N ALA A 119 16.19 2.32 16.37
CA ALA A 119 15.08 1.48 15.93
C ALA A 119 15.23 1.02 14.47
N VAL A 120 15.60 1.92 13.56
CA VAL A 120 15.82 1.58 12.15
C VAL A 120 17.00 0.61 11.98
N THR A 121 18.12 0.85 12.67
CA THR A 121 19.29 -0.02 12.58
C THR A 121 19.02 -1.41 13.16
N GLU A 122 18.29 -1.49 14.26
CA GLU A 122 17.90 -2.75 14.88
C GLU A 122 16.91 -3.53 14.00
N ALA A 123 15.92 -2.86 13.46
CA ALA A 123 14.94 -3.48 12.57
C ALA A 123 15.60 -4.08 11.31
N ILE A 124 16.59 -3.42 10.72
CA ILE A 124 17.32 -3.92 9.56
C ILE A 124 18.12 -5.20 9.86
N LYS A 125 18.55 -5.40 11.12
CA LYS A 125 19.23 -6.62 11.55
C LYS A 125 18.26 -7.78 11.74
N ASN A 126 16.98 -7.51 11.98
CA ASN A 126 15.93 -8.47 12.28
C ASN A 126 14.82 -8.45 11.21
N PRO A 127 15.11 -8.78 9.95
CA PRO A 127 14.10 -8.80 8.89
C PRO A 127 13.12 -9.97 9.08
N ARG A 128 11.88 -9.78 8.61
CA ARG A 128 10.84 -10.81 8.55
C ARG A 128 10.36 -11.06 7.13
N GLN A 129 9.38 -11.89 6.96
CA GLN A 129 8.60 -12.03 5.71
C GLN A 129 7.39 -11.08 5.73
N ILE A 130 6.76 -10.87 4.57
CA ILE A 130 5.47 -10.19 4.46
C ILE A 130 4.43 -11.01 5.24
N ASP A 131 3.55 -10.34 5.96
CA ASP A 131 2.47 -10.96 6.73
C ASP A 131 1.22 -11.06 5.84
N ASP A 132 0.94 -12.26 5.34
CA ASP A 132 -0.20 -12.53 4.48
C ASP A 132 -1.55 -12.27 5.15
N ASN A 133 -1.63 -12.36 6.48
CA ASN A 133 -2.85 -12.03 7.23
C ASN A 133 -3.16 -10.54 7.18
N LEU A 134 -2.13 -9.69 7.33
CA LEU A 134 -2.28 -8.24 7.20
C LEU A 134 -2.61 -7.84 5.75
N VAL A 135 -2.00 -8.49 4.76
CA VAL A 135 -2.35 -8.29 3.35
C VAL A 135 -3.81 -8.68 3.10
N SER A 136 -4.24 -9.85 3.57
CA SER A 136 -5.62 -10.31 3.43
C SER A 136 -6.62 -9.38 4.12
N ALA A 137 -6.29 -8.86 5.30
CA ALA A 137 -7.12 -7.88 6.01
C ALA A 137 -7.24 -6.55 5.25
N TYR A 138 -6.16 -6.10 4.58
CA TYR A 138 -6.21 -4.95 3.69
C TYR A 138 -7.10 -5.23 2.47
N MET A 139 -6.94 -6.38 1.80
CA MET A 139 -7.73 -6.79 0.65
C MET A 139 -9.22 -6.83 0.97
N ALA A 140 -9.60 -7.48 2.07
CA ALA A 140 -10.98 -7.56 2.51
C ALA A 140 -11.59 -6.17 2.76
N ARG A 141 -10.85 -5.28 3.42
CA ARG A 141 -11.30 -3.90 3.62
C ARG A 141 -11.43 -3.16 2.29
N ARG A 142 -10.46 -3.28 1.40
CA ARG A 142 -10.46 -2.57 0.11
C ARG A 142 -11.62 -3.04 -0.77
N ALA A 143 -11.90 -4.35 -0.80
CA ALA A 143 -13.06 -4.93 -1.49
C ALA A 143 -14.36 -4.40 -0.90
N LEU A 144 -14.51 -4.40 0.42
CA LEU A 144 -15.71 -3.93 1.11
C LEU A 144 -15.96 -2.44 0.82
N ASP A 145 -14.94 -1.58 0.95
CA ASP A 145 -15.08 -0.15 0.68
C ASP A 145 -15.45 0.11 -0.79
N TYR A 146 -14.88 -0.66 -1.72
CA TYR A 146 -15.21 -0.60 -3.13
C TYR A 146 -16.67 -1.00 -3.41
N LEU A 147 -17.07 -2.19 -2.98
CA LEU A 147 -18.43 -2.72 -3.21
C LEU A 147 -19.50 -1.84 -2.58
N VAL A 148 -19.32 -1.41 -1.34
CA VAL A 148 -20.25 -0.50 -0.67
C VAL A 148 -20.38 0.83 -1.43
N GLY A 149 -19.25 1.40 -1.87
CA GLY A 149 -19.24 2.64 -2.64
C GLY A 149 -19.99 2.51 -3.96
N PHE A 150 -19.72 1.48 -4.74
CA PHE A 150 -20.36 1.24 -6.04
C PHE A 150 -21.83 0.81 -5.93
N THR A 151 -22.23 0.12 -4.86
CA THR A 151 -23.62 -0.31 -4.65
C THR A 151 -24.49 0.79 -4.08
N LEU A 152 -24.02 1.53 -3.07
CA LEU A 152 -24.85 2.51 -2.36
C LEU A 152 -24.90 3.87 -3.06
N SER A 153 -23.81 4.31 -3.71
CA SER A 153 -23.79 5.62 -4.36
C SER A 153 -24.87 5.79 -5.43
N PRO A 154 -25.15 4.82 -6.33
CA PRO A 154 -26.26 4.91 -7.29
C PRO A 154 -27.64 4.97 -6.63
N VAL A 155 -27.84 4.30 -5.49
CA VAL A 155 -29.09 4.40 -4.73
C VAL A 155 -29.25 5.81 -4.17
N LEU A 156 -28.19 6.37 -3.62
CA LEU A 156 -28.15 7.73 -3.09
C LEU A 156 -28.48 8.76 -4.18
N TRP A 157 -27.89 8.65 -5.36
CA TRP A 157 -28.15 9.57 -6.48
C TRP A 157 -29.60 9.57 -6.94
N ARG A 158 -30.24 8.39 -6.93
CA ARG A 158 -31.66 8.25 -7.30
C ARG A 158 -32.61 8.82 -6.25
N LYS A 159 -32.23 8.78 -4.95
CA LYS A 159 -33.12 9.16 -3.84
C LYS A 159 -32.88 10.57 -3.32
N LEU A 160 -31.68 11.11 -3.46
CA LEU A 160 -31.29 12.42 -2.93
C LEU A 160 -30.56 13.21 -4.03
N PRO A 161 -31.28 14.05 -4.79
CA PRO A 161 -30.68 14.91 -5.81
C PRO A 161 -29.55 15.79 -5.23
N GLY A 162 -28.44 15.88 -5.93
CA GLY A 162 -27.25 16.63 -5.50
C GLY A 162 -26.28 15.88 -4.57
N SER A 163 -26.61 14.67 -4.13
CA SER A 163 -25.69 13.81 -3.38
C SER A 163 -24.51 13.36 -4.25
N LYS A 164 -23.34 13.19 -3.64
CA LYS A 164 -22.11 12.84 -4.37
C LYS A 164 -21.77 11.35 -4.27
N SER A 165 -21.62 10.83 -3.06
CA SER A 165 -21.26 9.43 -2.85
C SER A 165 -21.70 8.93 -1.48
N ALA A 166 -21.93 7.64 -1.37
CA ALA A 166 -22.08 6.91 -0.12
C ALA A 166 -20.83 6.05 0.12
N GLY A 167 -20.56 5.76 1.36
CA GLY A 167 -19.44 4.89 1.74
C GLY A 167 -19.56 4.40 3.16
N ARG A 168 -18.86 3.32 3.48
CA ARG A 168 -18.96 2.65 4.78
C ARG A 168 -18.65 3.58 5.95
N VAL A 169 -17.57 4.34 5.89
CA VAL A 169 -17.17 5.27 6.96
C VAL A 169 -18.09 6.50 7.00
N GLN A 170 -18.36 7.09 5.84
CA GLN A 170 -19.21 8.30 5.73
C GLN A 170 -20.62 8.07 6.25
N SER A 171 -21.23 6.92 5.93
CA SER A 171 -22.61 6.60 6.36
C SER A 171 -22.70 6.41 7.87
N VAL A 172 -21.73 5.75 8.48
CA VAL A 172 -21.66 5.57 9.93
C VAL A 172 -21.41 6.90 10.64
N ALA A 173 -20.46 7.71 10.16
CA ALA A 173 -20.17 9.02 10.73
C ALA A 173 -21.40 9.94 10.71
N LEU A 174 -22.11 9.98 9.58
CA LEU A 174 -23.35 10.75 9.46
C LEU A 174 -24.41 10.29 10.45
N ARG A 175 -24.59 8.97 10.59
CA ARG A 175 -25.55 8.41 11.55
C ARG A 175 -25.21 8.80 13.00
N LEU A 176 -23.94 8.72 13.38
CA LEU A 176 -23.50 9.13 14.73
C LEU A 176 -23.79 10.61 14.98
N ILE A 177 -23.48 11.47 14.01
CA ILE A 177 -23.78 12.92 14.13
C ILE A 177 -25.29 13.15 14.27
N CYS A 178 -26.11 12.52 13.44
CA CYS A 178 -27.56 12.65 13.53
C CYS A 178 -28.10 12.13 14.88
N CYS A 179 -27.58 11.03 15.40
CA CYS A 179 -27.98 10.51 16.71
C CYS A 179 -27.55 11.39 17.89
N LEU A 180 -26.51 12.20 17.73
CA LEU A 180 -26.05 13.14 18.78
C LEU A 180 -26.82 14.48 18.73
N LEU A 181 -27.50 14.78 17.64
CA LEU A 181 -28.28 16.02 17.46
C LEU A 181 -29.75 15.88 17.87
N TYR A 182 -30.21 14.66 18.15
CA TYR A 182 -31.55 14.30 18.60
C TYR A 182 -31.45 13.49 19.91
#